data_c72a81862392a9592988df2b8a217209
#
_entry.id   c72a81862392a9592988df2b8a217209
#
_cell.length_a   1.000
_cell.length_b   1.000
_cell.length_c   1.000
_cell.angle_alpha   90.00
_cell.angle_beta   90.00
_cell.angle_gamma   90.00
#
_symmetry.space_group_name_H-M   'P 1'
#
loop_
_entity.id
_entity.type
_entity.pdbx_description
1 polymer ?
#
loop_
_entity_poly.entity_id
_entity_poly.type
_entity_poly.pdbx_seq_one_letter_code
_entity_poly.pdbx_strand_id
1 'polypeptide(L)'
;MRLERRVLEREVFMQYFEKQGNALIFRQDGETVRVEPWQKDSLRVRGTLLSEIEEGSIALLDPEPMEAEIELVDELKATIKNGKIQAVLEVQPWGQKLRITFLNQKGEVLLSEIANGGALCLRAHDYRALKGGAYQLKVSFDSNPDEKIYGMGQYQQERMNLKGCNLELAHRNSQASIPFYVSSLGYGFLWHNAAVGEVHFGTNTTEWLARTTKQLDYWVTAGDTPAEIEEHFADAIGKVPMMPEYGLGFWQCKLRYYNQEQVLNVAREYKKRG
;
A
#
# COMPACT_ATOMS: atom_id res chain seq x y z
N MET A 1 -30.37 46.88 35.95
CA MET A 1 -30.49 45.42 35.74
C MET A 1 -29.73 45.09 34.46
N ARG A 2 -28.44 44.81 34.57
CA ARG A 2 -27.54 44.43 33.47
C ARG A 2 -27.69 42.93 33.24
N LEU A 3 -28.22 42.54 32.11
CA LEU A 3 -28.18 41.15 31.64
C LEU A 3 -26.77 40.87 31.05
N GLU A 4 -25.99 40.17 31.82
CA GLU A 4 -24.75 39.58 31.29
C GLU A 4 -25.11 38.45 30.33
N ARG A 5 -24.89 38.69 29.04
CA ARG A 5 -24.86 37.65 28.03
C ARG A 5 -23.58 36.87 28.23
N ARG A 6 -23.66 35.70 28.88
CA ARG A 6 -22.65 34.67 28.77
C ARG A 6 -22.74 34.10 27.36
N VAL A 7 -21.86 34.58 26.48
CA VAL A 7 -21.54 33.90 25.23
C VAL A 7 -20.75 32.68 25.63
N LEU A 8 -21.38 31.52 25.65
CA LEU A 8 -20.70 30.23 25.68
C LEU A 8 -20.11 30.04 24.27
N GLU A 9 -18.90 30.54 24.07
CA GLU A 9 -18.02 30.07 22.99
C GLU A 9 -17.68 28.61 23.29
N ARG A 10 -18.49 27.69 22.78
CA ARG A 10 -18.03 26.34 22.55
C ARG A 10 -17.12 26.44 21.32
N GLU A 11 -15.82 26.62 21.56
CA GLU A 11 -14.82 26.23 20.59
C GLU A 11 -15.05 24.73 20.34
N VAL A 12 -15.66 24.42 19.22
CA VAL A 12 -15.72 23.04 18.73
C VAL A 12 -14.32 22.78 18.17
N PHE A 13 -13.42 22.34 19.06
CA PHE A 13 -12.12 21.80 18.61
C PHE A 13 -12.42 20.62 17.70
N MET A 14 -12.13 20.77 16.42
CA MET A 14 -12.17 19.65 15.47
C MET A 14 -10.98 18.75 15.80
N GLN A 15 -11.24 17.66 16.48
CA GLN A 15 -10.22 16.65 16.76
C GLN A 15 -10.05 15.78 15.52
N TYR A 16 -8.99 16.02 14.76
CA TYR A 16 -8.67 15.27 13.53
C TYR A 16 -8.24 13.83 13.81
N PHE A 17 -7.57 13.61 14.95
CA PHE A 17 -6.93 12.35 15.30
C PHE A 17 -7.55 11.70 16.53
N GLU A 18 -7.70 10.39 16.49
CA GLU A 18 -8.22 9.55 17.57
C GLU A 18 -7.41 8.26 17.67
N LYS A 19 -7.08 7.82 18.88
CA LYS A 19 -6.54 6.49 19.13
C LYS A 19 -7.70 5.52 19.36
N GLN A 20 -7.82 4.50 18.50
CA GLN A 20 -8.80 3.43 18.65
C GLN A 20 -8.09 2.08 18.81
N GLY A 21 -7.98 1.59 20.06
CA GLY A 21 -7.20 0.40 20.33
C GLY A 21 -5.75 0.58 19.92
N ASN A 22 -5.31 -0.21 18.95
CA ASN A 22 -3.95 -0.18 18.41
C ASN A 22 -3.84 0.55 17.06
N ALA A 23 -4.86 1.31 16.68
CA ALA A 23 -4.92 2.07 15.45
C ALA A 23 -4.99 3.58 15.72
N LEU A 24 -4.35 4.36 14.84
CA LEU A 24 -4.49 5.81 14.76
C LEU A 24 -5.49 6.12 13.64
N ILE A 25 -6.57 6.84 14.00
CA ILE A 25 -7.65 7.22 13.10
C ILE A 25 -7.59 8.71 12.83
N PHE A 26 -7.68 9.07 11.56
CA PHE A 26 -7.88 10.44 11.10
C PHE A 26 -9.27 10.58 10.47
N ARG A 27 -9.95 11.73 10.72
CA ARG A 27 -11.24 12.05 10.10
C ARG A 27 -11.31 13.50 9.71
N GLN A 28 -11.63 13.74 8.44
CA GLN A 28 -11.88 15.08 7.91
C GLN A 28 -12.62 15.03 6.57
N ASP A 29 -13.53 15.99 6.33
CA ASP A 29 -14.24 16.17 5.06
C ASP A 29 -14.87 14.88 4.49
N GLY A 30 -15.35 14.02 5.37
CA GLY A 30 -15.95 12.74 5.00
C GLY A 30 -14.92 11.61 4.78
N GLU A 31 -13.63 11.92 4.76
CA GLU A 31 -12.59 10.90 4.71
C GLU A 31 -12.27 10.36 6.11
N THR A 32 -12.22 9.04 6.21
CA THR A 32 -11.65 8.32 7.37
C THR A 32 -10.42 7.59 6.92
N VAL A 33 -9.28 7.84 7.60
CA VAL A 33 -8.03 7.11 7.38
C VAL A 33 -7.65 6.39 8.68
N ARG A 34 -7.25 5.14 8.57
CA ARG A 34 -6.82 4.27 9.66
C ARG A 34 -5.40 3.80 9.39
N VAL A 35 -4.51 4.04 10.33
CA VAL A 35 -3.13 3.53 10.31
C VAL A 35 -2.95 2.59 11.50
N GLU A 36 -2.49 1.38 11.23
CA GLU A 36 -2.36 0.33 12.24
C GLU A 36 -1.13 -0.54 12.00
N PRO A 37 -0.55 -1.14 13.06
CA PRO A 37 0.54 -2.08 12.90
C PRO A 37 0.04 -3.33 12.16
N TRP A 38 0.84 -3.83 11.23
CA TRP A 38 0.49 -5.01 10.45
C TRP A 38 1.74 -5.85 10.19
N GLN A 39 2.01 -6.80 11.06
CA GLN A 39 3.25 -7.53 11.19
C GLN A 39 4.43 -6.66 11.68
N LYS A 40 5.54 -7.30 11.96
CA LYS A 40 6.74 -6.66 12.51
C LYS A 40 7.26 -5.55 11.59
N ASP A 41 7.69 -4.44 12.19
CA ASP A 41 8.32 -3.31 11.50
C ASP A 41 7.50 -2.75 10.32
N SER A 42 6.15 -2.86 10.40
CA SER A 42 5.26 -2.57 9.28
C SER A 42 3.97 -1.90 9.72
N LEU A 43 3.42 -1.09 8.83
CA LEU A 43 2.16 -0.36 9.01
C LEU A 43 1.25 -0.57 7.80
N ARG A 44 -0.06 -0.76 8.05
CA ARG A 44 -1.10 -0.74 7.02
C ARG A 44 -1.89 0.55 7.11
N VAL A 45 -2.14 1.16 5.96
CA VAL A 45 -2.96 2.36 5.82
C VAL A 45 -4.19 2.02 5.02
N ARG A 46 -5.35 2.29 5.59
CA ARG A 46 -6.65 2.15 4.92
C ARG A 46 -7.40 3.47 5.00
N GLY A 47 -8.10 3.83 3.94
CA GLY A 47 -8.87 5.07 3.91
C GLY A 47 -10.08 4.98 3.01
N THR A 48 -11.17 5.70 3.35
CA THR A 48 -12.40 5.71 2.55
C THR A 48 -13.18 7.00 2.72
N LEU A 49 -13.98 7.33 1.70
CA LEU A 49 -15.05 8.33 1.79
C LEU A 49 -16.42 7.69 2.07
N LEU A 50 -16.49 6.38 2.24
CA LEU A 50 -17.70 5.67 2.67
C LEU A 50 -17.83 5.73 4.19
N SER A 51 -18.98 5.31 4.71
CA SER A 51 -19.26 5.33 6.16
C SER A 51 -18.27 4.51 6.98
N GLU A 52 -17.74 3.41 6.42
CA GLU A 52 -16.90 2.46 7.12
C GLU A 52 -15.80 1.94 6.20
N ILE A 53 -14.62 1.67 6.79
CA ILE A 53 -13.54 0.95 6.14
C ILE A 53 -13.94 -0.53 6.10
N GLU A 54 -13.90 -1.14 4.92
CA GLU A 54 -14.13 -2.58 4.77
C GLU A 54 -13.01 -3.36 5.47
N GLU A 55 -13.40 -4.25 6.38
CA GLU A 55 -12.47 -5.13 7.06
C GLU A 55 -12.10 -6.32 6.15
N GLY A 56 -11.02 -6.99 6.51
CA GLY A 56 -10.50 -8.12 5.76
C GLY A 56 -9.36 -7.76 4.81
N SER A 57 -8.91 -8.76 4.08
CA SER A 57 -7.77 -8.65 3.19
C SER A 57 -7.88 -9.68 2.06
N ILE A 58 -7.35 -9.32 0.89
CA ILE A 58 -7.25 -10.20 -0.28
C ILE A 58 -5.91 -10.93 -0.36
N ALA A 59 -4.86 -10.37 0.23
CA ALA A 59 -3.51 -10.93 0.15
C ALA A 59 -2.75 -10.91 1.49
N LEU A 60 -3.07 -9.98 2.39
CA LEU A 60 -2.43 -9.92 3.70
C LEU A 60 -3.07 -10.93 4.66
N LEU A 61 -2.27 -11.68 5.38
CA LEU A 61 -2.70 -12.50 6.51
C LEU A 61 -3.13 -11.58 7.67
N ASP A 62 -3.96 -12.12 8.56
CA ASP A 62 -4.29 -11.42 9.79
C ASP A 62 -3.00 -11.15 10.59
N PRO A 63 -2.87 -9.93 11.16
CA PRO A 63 -1.65 -9.59 11.88
C PRO A 63 -1.55 -10.38 13.19
N GLU A 64 -0.32 -10.74 13.56
CA GLU A 64 -0.05 -11.22 14.91
C GLU A 64 -0.35 -10.11 15.93
N PRO A 65 -0.75 -10.47 17.17
CA PRO A 65 -0.93 -9.50 18.23
C PRO A 65 0.37 -8.72 18.49
N MET A 66 0.31 -7.40 18.33
CA MET A 66 1.42 -6.49 18.58
C MET A 66 0.90 -5.15 19.08
N GLU A 67 1.73 -4.41 19.77
CA GLU A 67 1.38 -3.08 20.26
C GLU A 67 2.16 -2.01 19.49
N ALA A 68 1.44 -0.97 19.01
CA ALA A 68 2.05 0.21 18.44
C ALA A 68 2.15 1.33 19.47
N GLU A 69 3.22 2.11 19.38
CA GLU A 69 3.36 3.36 20.11
C GLU A 69 2.58 4.45 19.37
N ILE A 70 1.47 4.95 19.94
CA ILE A 70 0.65 6.01 19.35
C ILE A 70 0.69 7.24 20.24
N GLU A 71 1.06 8.38 19.64
CA GLU A 71 1.13 9.67 20.30
C GLU A 71 0.28 10.70 19.52
N LEU A 72 -0.64 11.37 20.20
CA LEU A 72 -1.35 12.54 19.72
C LEU A 72 -0.53 13.78 20.13
N VAL A 73 0.31 14.29 19.24
CA VAL A 73 1.29 15.33 19.54
C VAL A 73 0.58 16.68 19.77
N ASP A 74 -0.33 17.03 18.86
CA ASP A 74 -1.18 18.22 18.95
C ASP A 74 -2.45 18.03 18.08
N GLU A 75 -3.22 19.09 17.88
CA GLU A 75 -4.45 19.05 17.08
C GLU A 75 -4.23 18.71 15.61
N LEU A 76 -3.05 19.02 15.06
CA LEU A 76 -2.70 18.86 13.64
C LEU A 76 -1.71 17.74 13.38
N LYS A 77 -1.21 17.07 14.45
CA LYS A 77 -0.14 16.08 14.33
C LYS A 77 -0.31 14.90 15.28
N ALA A 78 -0.17 13.71 14.73
CA ALA A 78 -0.12 12.47 15.49
C ALA A 78 0.92 11.51 14.89
N THR A 79 1.39 10.56 15.68
CA THR A 79 2.36 9.56 15.25
C THR A 79 1.92 8.16 15.66
N ILE A 80 2.30 7.19 14.84
CA ILE A 80 2.19 5.77 15.16
C ILE A 80 3.49 5.08 14.77
N LYS A 81 4.04 4.28 15.69
CA LYS A 81 5.30 3.57 15.51
C LYS A 81 5.14 2.09 15.79
N ASN A 82 5.71 1.27 14.93
CA ASN A 82 5.78 -0.18 15.08
C ASN A 82 7.20 -0.65 14.74
N GLY A 83 8.01 -0.93 15.78
CA GLY A 83 9.39 -1.34 15.63
C GLY A 83 10.25 -0.31 14.88
N LYS A 84 10.74 -0.68 13.70
CA LYS A 84 11.63 0.16 12.87
C LYS A 84 10.92 1.24 12.06
N ILE A 85 9.60 1.20 11.93
CA ILE A 85 8.82 2.16 11.14
C ILE A 85 7.98 3.07 12.02
N GLN A 86 7.93 4.34 11.67
CA GLN A 86 7.03 5.33 12.24
C GLN A 86 6.27 6.05 11.14
N ALA A 87 4.96 6.19 11.26
CA ALA A 87 4.18 7.12 10.45
C ALA A 87 3.90 8.39 11.24
N VAL A 88 4.15 9.52 10.60
CA VAL A 88 3.79 10.86 11.07
C VAL A 88 2.62 11.34 10.23
N LEU A 89 1.50 11.58 10.86
CA LEU A 89 0.28 12.10 10.25
C LEU A 89 0.17 13.58 10.59
N GLU A 90 0.13 14.44 9.56
CA GLU A 90 0.06 15.88 9.73
C GLU A 90 -1.07 16.48 8.89
N VAL A 91 -1.88 17.35 9.51
CA VAL A 91 -2.85 18.18 8.79
C VAL A 91 -2.15 19.43 8.31
N GLN A 92 -2.03 19.58 7.01
CA GLN A 92 -1.33 20.72 6.41
C GLN A 92 -2.12 22.02 6.60
N PRO A 93 -1.48 23.13 7.02
CA PRO A 93 -2.17 24.39 7.33
C PRO A 93 -2.97 24.95 6.16
N TRP A 94 -2.46 24.77 4.94
CA TRP A 94 -3.10 25.25 3.72
C TRP A 94 -3.97 24.14 3.10
N GLY A 95 -5.29 24.33 3.21
CA GLY A 95 -6.27 23.39 2.69
C GLY A 95 -6.59 22.23 3.64
N GLN A 96 -6.04 22.21 4.85
CA GLN A 96 -6.34 21.25 5.91
C GLN A 96 -6.37 19.79 5.41
N LYS A 97 -5.28 19.33 4.77
CA LYS A 97 -5.21 18.01 4.18
C LYS A 97 -4.22 17.13 4.91
N LEU A 98 -4.59 15.86 5.05
CA LEU A 98 -3.70 14.86 5.60
C LEU A 98 -2.48 14.67 4.71
N ARG A 99 -1.33 14.55 5.35
CA ARG A 99 -0.07 14.03 4.82
C ARG A 99 0.45 12.95 5.73
N ILE A 100 0.80 11.81 5.18
CA ILE A 100 1.44 10.72 5.92
C ILE A 100 2.90 10.63 5.47
N THR A 101 3.83 10.68 6.44
CA THR A 101 5.27 10.53 6.21
C THR A 101 5.78 9.34 7.00
N PHE A 102 6.42 8.40 6.33
CA PHE A 102 7.04 7.23 6.96
C PHE A 102 8.52 7.49 7.19
N LEU A 103 8.94 7.21 8.41
CA LEU A 103 10.31 7.39 8.87
C LEU A 103 10.89 6.04 9.30
N ASN A 104 12.21 5.87 9.15
CA ASN A 104 12.93 4.78 9.77
C ASN A 104 13.26 5.08 11.24
N GLN A 105 13.88 4.12 11.95
CA GLN A 105 14.29 4.27 13.35
C GLN A 105 15.31 5.39 13.61
N LYS A 106 15.95 5.94 12.58
CA LYS A 106 16.87 7.09 12.67
C LYS A 106 16.18 8.43 12.44
N GLY A 107 14.88 8.41 12.11
CA GLY A 107 14.11 9.60 11.73
C GLY A 107 14.33 10.06 10.28
N GLU A 108 14.96 9.23 9.45
CA GLU A 108 15.12 9.51 8.02
C GLU A 108 13.84 9.17 7.26
N VAL A 109 13.46 10.02 6.30
CA VAL A 109 12.25 9.82 5.49
C VAL A 109 12.44 8.64 4.54
N LEU A 110 11.57 7.65 4.65
CA LEU A 110 11.47 6.51 3.73
C LEU A 110 10.53 6.81 2.57
N LEU A 111 9.32 7.26 2.89
CA LEU A 111 8.25 7.53 1.94
C LEU A 111 7.38 8.65 2.50
N SER A 112 6.90 9.55 1.67
CA SER A 112 6.01 10.63 2.08
C SER A 112 4.93 10.86 1.04
N GLU A 113 3.70 11.00 1.49
CA GLU A 113 2.62 11.48 0.64
C GLU A 113 2.87 12.92 0.21
N ILE A 114 2.36 13.32 -0.96
CA ILE A 114 2.53 14.70 -1.43
C ILE A 114 1.78 15.68 -0.52
N ALA A 115 2.37 16.86 -0.33
CA ALA A 115 1.71 17.97 0.34
C ALA A 115 2.00 19.25 -0.43
N ASN A 116 1.35 19.41 -1.57
CA ASN A 116 1.51 20.62 -2.36
C ASN A 116 0.55 21.70 -1.89
N GLY A 117 1.10 22.70 -1.21
CA GLY A 117 0.42 23.94 -0.93
C GLY A 117 0.17 24.76 -2.20
N GLY A 118 -0.65 25.79 -2.09
CA GLY A 118 -0.99 26.71 -3.17
C GLY A 118 -2.47 26.64 -3.55
N ALA A 119 -2.87 27.43 -4.53
CA ALA A 119 -4.27 27.63 -4.90
C ALA A 119 -5.00 26.34 -5.33
N LEU A 120 -4.28 25.36 -5.88
CA LEU A 120 -4.86 24.09 -6.33
C LEU A 120 -4.97 23.04 -5.23
N CYS A 121 -4.23 23.19 -4.12
CA CYS A 121 -4.25 22.30 -2.96
C CYS A 121 -4.33 20.81 -3.36
N LEU A 122 -3.33 20.30 -4.05
CA LEU A 122 -3.30 18.90 -4.50
C LEU A 122 -3.35 17.97 -3.30
N ARG A 123 -4.24 16.99 -3.34
CA ARG A 123 -4.40 15.96 -2.31
C ARG A 123 -3.51 14.76 -2.62
N ALA A 124 -2.97 14.14 -1.58
CA ALA A 124 -2.35 12.83 -1.71
C ALA A 124 -3.38 11.79 -2.16
N HIS A 125 -4.59 11.85 -1.61
CA HIS A 125 -5.71 10.97 -1.93
C HIS A 125 -6.73 11.72 -2.82
N ASP A 126 -6.80 11.35 -4.11
CA ASP A 126 -7.78 11.90 -5.07
C ASP A 126 -8.84 10.83 -5.38
N TYR A 127 -10.01 10.98 -4.77
CA TYR A 127 -11.17 10.12 -5.00
C TYR A 127 -12.10 10.76 -6.02
N ARG A 128 -12.33 10.07 -7.14
CA ARG A 128 -13.32 10.47 -8.14
C ARG A 128 -14.47 9.49 -8.13
N ALA A 129 -15.64 9.97 -7.74
CA ALA A 129 -16.83 9.14 -7.63
C ALA A 129 -17.21 8.50 -8.98
N LEU A 130 -17.51 7.21 -8.94
CA LEU A 130 -18.01 6.43 -10.06
C LEU A 130 -19.48 6.05 -9.83
N LYS A 131 -20.18 5.74 -10.92
CA LYS A 131 -21.53 5.20 -10.83
C LYS A 131 -21.52 3.86 -10.10
N GLY A 132 -22.39 3.70 -9.10
CA GLY A 132 -22.49 2.46 -8.33
C GLY A 132 -21.80 2.48 -6.96
N GLY A 133 -21.36 3.66 -6.47
CA GLY A 133 -20.83 3.81 -5.11
C GLY A 133 -19.36 3.39 -4.95
N ALA A 134 -18.61 3.33 -6.03
CA ALA A 134 -17.17 3.14 -6.01
C ALA A 134 -16.44 4.43 -6.42
N TYR A 135 -15.11 4.41 -6.35
CA TYR A 135 -14.26 5.52 -6.72
C TYR A 135 -13.14 5.07 -7.66
N GLN A 136 -12.76 5.93 -8.59
CA GLN A 136 -11.40 5.91 -9.10
C GLN A 136 -10.54 6.60 -8.03
N LEU A 137 -9.49 5.94 -7.59
CA LEU A 137 -8.61 6.46 -6.55
C LEU A 137 -7.20 6.62 -7.10
N LYS A 138 -6.66 7.83 -6.94
CA LYS A 138 -5.25 8.11 -7.18
C LYS A 138 -4.58 8.47 -5.86
N VAL A 139 -3.42 7.86 -5.58
CA VAL A 139 -2.58 8.17 -4.43
C VAL A 139 -1.22 8.61 -4.92
N SER A 140 -0.74 9.72 -4.38
CA SER A 140 0.49 10.36 -4.85
C SER A 140 1.47 10.56 -3.71
N PHE A 141 2.72 10.17 -3.97
CA PHE A 141 3.85 10.29 -3.04
C PHE A 141 4.92 11.21 -3.63
N ASP A 142 5.64 11.91 -2.77
CA ASP A 142 6.87 12.59 -3.14
C ASP A 142 7.88 11.55 -3.65
N SER A 143 8.65 11.89 -4.65
CA SER A 143 9.62 10.99 -5.24
C SER A 143 11.03 11.50 -5.06
N ASN A 144 11.92 10.63 -4.56
CA ASN A 144 13.35 10.89 -4.54
C ASN A 144 13.94 10.46 -5.90
N PRO A 145 14.56 11.38 -6.68
CA PRO A 145 15.10 11.05 -8.00
C PRO A 145 16.23 10.02 -7.97
N ASP A 146 16.96 9.92 -6.85
CA ASP A 146 18.08 9.00 -6.67
C ASP A 146 17.65 7.62 -6.16
N GLU A 147 16.37 7.47 -5.78
CA GLU A 147 15.79 6.20 -5.35
C GLU A 147 15.79 5.17 -6.47
N LYS A 148 16.12 3.94 -6.14
CA LYS A 148 15.99 2.78 -7.02
C LYS A 148 14.87 1.88 -6.52
N ILE A 149 14.02 1.42 -7.43
CA ILE A 149 12.82 0.65 -7.13
C ILE A 149 12.92 -0.70 -7.84
N TYR A 150 12.69 -1.80 -7.10
CA TYR A 150 12.81 -3.17 -7.60
C TYR A 150 11.58 -3.97 -7.20
N GLY A 151 11.12 -4.88 -8.05
CA GLY A 151 9.99 -5.76 -7.75
C GLY A 151 8.86 -5.66 -8.77
N MET A 152 7.62 -5.53 -8.30
CA MET A 152 6.38 -5.45 -9.08
C MET A 152 5.98 -6.75 -9.81
N GLY A 153 6.66 -7.87 -9.54
CA GLY A 153 6.41 -9.14 -10.19
C GLY A 153 7.18 -9.31 -11.49
N GLN A 154 6.54 -9.86 -12.52
CA GLN A 154 7.17 -10.16 -13.79
C GLN A 154 6.53 -9.37 -14.93
N TYR A 155 7.24 -8.37 -15.42
CA TYR A 155 6.85 -7.56 -16.57
C TYR A 155 7.79 -7.82 -17.75
N GLN A 156 7.27 -7.67 -18.97
CA GLN A 156 8.07 -7.78 -20.20
C GLN A 156 8.80 -6.46 -20.48
N GLN A 157 9.77 -6.13 -19.65
CA GLN A 157 10.62 -4.95 -19.79
C GLN A 157 12.06 -5.28 -19.39
N GLU A 158 13.01 -4.59 -19.99
CA GLU A 158 14.44 -4.84 -19.80
C GLU A 158 15.04 -4.14 -18.56
N ARG A 159 14.24 -3.36 -17.84
CA ARG A 159 14.73 -2.54 -16.72
C ARG A 159 14.54 -3.25 -15.40
N MET A 160 15.63 -3.43 -14.65
CA MET A 160 15.58 -3.89 -13.27
C MET A 160 15.17 -2.76 -12.32
N ASN A 161 15.75 -1.55 -12.45
CA ASN A 161 15.32 -0.37 -11.71
C ASN A 161 14.10 0.25 -12.40
N LEU A 162 12.99 0.28 -11.70
CA LEU A 162 11.70 0.73 -12.22
C LEU A 162 11.48 2.25 -12.12
N LYS A 163 12.45 3.01 -11.58
CA LYS A 163 12.37 4.47 -11.55
C LYS A 163 12.21 5.05 -12.95
N GLY A 164 11.22 5.90 -13.14
CA GLY A 164 10.83 6.44 -14.43
C GLY A 164 9.94 5.52 -15.29
N CYS A 165 9.51 4.36 -14.77
CA CYS A 165 8.63 3.44 -15.50
C CYS A 165 7.15 3.70 -15.18
N ASN A 166 6.31 3.41 -16.18
CA ASN A 166 4.86 3.26 -16.06
C ASN A 166 4.52 1.78 -16.18
N LEU A 167 3.75 1.24 -15.23
CA LEU A 167 3.32 -0.14 -15.24
C LEU A 167 1.80 -0.22 -15.13
N GLU A 168 1.17 -1.02 -15.99
CA GLU A 168 -0.23 -1.40 -15.81
C GLU A 168 -0.34 -2.45 -14.71
N LEU A 169 -1.22 -2.24 -13.74
CA LEU A 169 -1.51 -3.20 -12.68
C LEU A 169 -2.61 -4.14 -13.16
N ALA A 170 -2.23 -5.12 -13.97
CA ALA A 170 -3.12 -6.15 -14.51
C ALA A 170 -2.30 -7.38 -14.91
N HIS A 171 -2.89 -8.57 -14.75
CA HIS A 171 -2.31 -9.79 -15.30
C HIS A 171 -2.55 -9.85 -16.80
N ARG A 172 -1.50 -10.17 -17.53
CA ARG A 172 -1.52 -10.38 -18.99
C ARG A 172 -0.87 -11.72 -19.33
N ASN A 173 -0.99 -12.15 -20.58
CA ASN A 173 -0.21 -13.29 -21.06
C ASN A 173 1.30 -12.97 -20.93
N SER A 174 2.06 -13.86 -20.29
CA SER A 174 3.48 -13.69 -19.97
C SER A 174 3.82 -12.53 -18.99
N GLN A 175 2.83 -12.02 -18.25
CA GLN A 175 3.00 -10.98 -17.24
C GLN A 175 2.29 -11.34 -15.95
N ALA A 176 3.00 -11.30 -14.83
CA ALA A 176 2.44 -11.37 -13.49
C ALA A 176 2.63 -10.04 -12.77
N SER A 177 1.53 -9.39 -12.42
CA SER A 177 1.55 -8.13 -11.67
C SER A 177 1.42 -8.43 -10.17
N ILE A 178 2.49 -8.14 -9.42
CA ILE A 178 2.53 -8.23 -7.96
C ILE A 178 2.87 -6.83 -7.46
N PRO A 179 1.91 -6.05 -6.94
CA PRO A 179 2.09 -4.63 -6.66
C PRO A 179 2.87 -4.39 -5.36
N PHE A 180 3.99 -5.07 -5.22
CA PHE A 180 4.98 -4.94 -4.16
C PHE A 180 6.34 -4.57 -4.74
N TYR A 181 7.02 -3.62 -4.12
CA TYR A 181 8.38 -3.25 -4.48
C TYR A 181 9.24 -3.01 -3.24
N VAL A 182 10.55 -3.17 -3.45
CA VAL A 182 11.62 -2.82 -2.50
C VAL A 182 12.32 -1.56 -2.98
N SER A 183 12.48 -0.59 -2.08
CA SER A 183 13.18 0.67 -2.32
C SER A 183 14.60 0.61 -1.80
N SER A 184 15.54 1.25 -2.53
CA SER A 184 16.92 1.46 -2.06
C SER A 184 17.02 2.37 -0.83
N LEU A 185 15.92 2.99 -0.40
CA LEU A 185 15.84 3.79 0.82
C LEU A 185 15.55 2.94 2.08
N GLY A 186 15.45 1.62 1.96
CA GLY A 186 15.27 0.71 3.09
C GLY A 186 13.81 0.50 3.49
N TYR A 187 12.90 0.48 2.52
CA TYR A 187 11.49 0.14 2.75
C TYR A 187 10.92 -0.74 1.65
N GLY A 188 9.86 -1.47 1.98
CA GLY A 188 8.99 -2.17 1.05
C GLY A 188 7.59 -1.54 1.06
N PHE A 189 6.94 -1.52 -0.10
CA PHE A 189 5.58 -1.00 -0.28
C PHE A 189 4.72 -1.99 -1.04
N LEU A 190 3.55 -2.30 -0.50
CA LEU A 190 2.51 -3.09 -1.16
C LEU A 190 1.28 -2.23 -1.41
N TRP A 191 0.89 -2.09 -2.67
CA TRP A 191 -0.42 -1.57 -3.07
C TRP A 191 -1.46 -2.68 -2.94
N HIS A 192 -2.16 -2.72 -1.80
CA HIS A 192 -3.11 -3.78 -1.47
C HIS A 192 -4.49 -3.50 -2.08
N ASN A 193 -4.57 -3.52 -3.39
CA ASN A 193 -5.79 -3.23 -4.15
C ASN A 193 -5.91 -4.15 -5.38
N ALA A 194 -7.06 -4.85 -5.50
CA ALA A 194 -7.32 -5.78 -6.58
C ALA A 194 -7.79 -5.14 -7.89
N ALA A 195 -8.05 -3.84 -7.89
CA ALA A 195 -8.51 -3.15 -9.09
C ALA A 195 -7.42 -3.10 -10.17
N VAL A 196 -7.82 -3.25 -11.40
CA VAL A 196 -6.97 -2.85 -12.53
C VAL A 196 -6.61 -1.37 -12.37
N GLY A 197 -5.34 -1.06 -12.55
CA GLY A 197 -4.83 0.27 -12.34
C GLY A 197 -3.50 0.50 -13.02
N GLU A 198 -2.77 1.47 -12.51
CA GLU A 198 -1.46 1.86 -13.04
C GLU A 198 -0.60 2.38 -11.90
N VAL A 199 0.71 2.22 -12.03
CA VAL A 199 1.68 2.94 -11.20
C VAL A 199 2.66 3.68 -12.10
N HIS A 200 2.92 4.93 -11.73
CA HIS A 200 3.94 5.76 -12.35
C HIS A 200 5.04 6.07 -11.33
N PHE A 201 6.21 5.48 -11.49
CA PHE A 201 7.40 5.76 -10.70
C PHE A 201 8.16 6.96 -11.26
N GLY A 202 7.54 8.13 -11.24
CA GLY A 202 8.13 9.36 -11.78
C GLY A 202 9.33 9.86 -10.97
N THR A 203 10.06 10.85 -11.50
CA THR A 203 11.18 11.49 -10.82
C THR A 203 10.75 12.52 -9.77
N ASN A 204 9.58 13.13 -9.97
CA ASN A 204 9.02 14.14 -9.06
C ASN A 204 7.96 13.55 -8.14
N THR A 205 7.13 12.65 -8.66
CA THR A 205 6.04 12.00 -7.94
C THR A 205 5.97 10.53 -8.30
N THR A 206 5.59 9.70 -7.33
CA THR A 206 5.12 8.33 -7.57
C THR A 206 3.62 8.32 -7.42
N GLU A 207 2.89 7.86 -8.45
CA GLU A 207 1.43 7.86 -8.47
C GLU A 207 0.89 6.45 -8.65
N TRP A 208 -0.04 6.06 -7.79
CA TRP A 208 -0.79 4.81 -7.87
C TRP A 208 -2.23 5.11 -8.23
N LEU A 209 -2.76 4.42 -9.22
CA LEU A 209 -4.13 4.56 -9.68
C LEU A 209 -4.88 3.23 -9.59
N ALA A 210 -5.99 3.19 -8.86
CA ALA A 210 -7.00 2.15 -8.95
C ALA A 210 -8.18 2.66 -9.76
N ARG A 211 -8.55 1.96 -10.84
CA ARG A 211 -9.65 2.40 -11.71
C ARG A 211 -11.01 2.29 -11.06
N THR A 212 -11.19 1.35 -10.13
CA THR A 212 -12.45 1.16 -9.40
C THR A 212 -12.17 0.53 -8.05
N THR A 213 -12.40 1.26 -6.98
CA THR A 213 -12.22 0.78 -5.60
C THR A 213 -13.19 1.47 -4.66
N LYS A 214 -13.38 0.92 -3.46
CA LYS A 214 -14.16 1.55 -2.39
C LYS A 214 -13.27 2.20 -1.34
N GLN A 215 -12.01 1.80 -1.27
CA GLN A 215 -11.08 2.30 -0.27
C GLN A 215 -9.64 2.33 -0.76
N LEU A 216 -8.87 3.17 -0.12
CA LEU A 216 -7.41 3.14 -0.09
C LEU A 216 -6.97 1.97 0.78
N ASP A 217 -5.97 1.24 0.33
CA ASP A 217 -5.32 0.21 1.12
C ASP A 217 -3.89 0.00 0.63
N TYR A 218 -2.92 0.25 1.50
CA TYR A 218 -1.52 -0.05 1.23
C TYR A 218 -0.78 -0.41 2.52
N TRP A 219 0.31 -1.12 2.37
CA TRP A 219 1.16 -1.60 3.45
C TRP A 219 2.59 -1.17 3.21
N VAL A 220 3.28 -0.73 4.27
CA VAL A 220 4.66 -0.27 4.23
C VAL A 220 5.45 -0.95 5.34
N THR A 221 6.65 -1.43 5.00
CA THR A 221 7.61 -2.01 5.97
C THR A 221 8.96 -1.32 5.88
N ALA A 222 9.67 -1.23 6.99
CA ALA A 222 11.05 -0.77 7.05
C ALA A 222 12.01 -1.93 7.32
N GLY A 223 13.17 -1.92 6.69
CA GLY A 223 14.22 -2.93 6.93
C GLY A 223 15.60 -2.37 6.61
N ASP A 224 16.62 -2.91 7.30
CA ASP A 224 18.02 -2.50 7.11
C ASP A 224 18.64 -3.15 5.87
N THR A 225 18.04 -4.21 5.37
CA THR A 225 18.48 -4.94 4.17
C THR A 225 17.29 -5.33 3.29
N PRO A 226 17.49 -5.52 1.97
CA PRO A 226 16.44 -6.05 1.11
C PRO A 226 15.91 -7.41 1.56
N ALA A 227 16.77 -8.28 2.09
CA ALA A 227 16.36 -9.59 2.61
C ALA A 227 15.40 -9.47 3.78
N GLU A 228 15.64 -8.56 4.72
CA GLU A 228 14.72 -8.30 5.84
C GLU A 228 13.36 -7.78 5.35
N ILE A 229 13.35 -6.89 4.35
CA ILE A 229 12.11 -6.39 3.74
C ILE A 229 11.31 -7.52 3.10
N GLU A 230 11.97 -8.43 2.39
CA GLU A 230 11.33 -9.62 1.78
C GLU A 230 10.84 -10.61 2.85
N GLU A 231 11.54 -10.77 3.98
CA GLU A 231 11.07 -11.56 5.11
C GLU A 231 9.79 -10.97 5.71
N HIS A 232 9.73 -9.65 5.93
CA HIS A 232 8.53 -8.97 6.40
C HIS A 232 7.35 -9.13 5.43
N PHE A 233 7.63 -9.04 4.12
CA PHE A 233 6.61 -9.28 3.11
C PHE A 233 6.12 -10.73 3.13
N ALA A 234 7.02 -11.72 3.24
CA ALA A 234 6.65 -13.12 3.34
C ALA A 234 5.84 -13.44 4.63
N ASP A 235 6.15 -12.77 5.74
CA ASP A 235 5.36 -12.90 6.97
C ASP A 235 3.97 -12.25 6.84
N ALA A 236 3.87 -11.17 6.07
CA ALA A 236 2.61 -10.47 5.85
C ALA A 236 1.66 -11.19 4.88
N ILE A 237 2.16 -11.87 3.85
CA ILE A 237 1.33 -12.52 2.81
C ILE A 237 1.32 -14.06 2.90
N GLY A 238 2.18 -14.64 3.72
CA GLY A 238 2.42 -16.08 3.82
C GLY A 238 3.71 -16.52 3.15
N LYS A 239 4.39 -17.47 3.79
CA LYS A 239 5.65 -18.01 3.31
C LYS A 239 5.45 -18.90 2.09
N VAL A 240 6.33 -18.75 1.11
CA VAL A 240 6.32 -19.58 -0.09
C VAL A 240 6.66 -21.02 0.31
N PRO A 241 5.81 -22.02 -0.03
CA PRO A 241 6.10 -23.41 0.26
C PRO A 241 7.30 -23.89 -0.58
N MET A 242 8.04 -24.87 -0.02
CA MET A 242 9.11 -25.52 -0.78
C MET A 242 8.53 -26.16 -2.05
N MET A 243 9.10 -25.84 -3.20
CA MET A 243 8.69 -26.42 -4.46
C MET A 243 8.96 -27.95 -4.44
N PRO A 244 7.99 -28.80 -4.80
CA PRO A 244 8.20 -30.22 -4.92
C PRO A 244 9.30 -30.55 -5.94
N GLU A 245 10.12 -31.56 -5.65
CA GLU A 245 11.25 -31.94 -6.51
C GLU A 245 10.86 -32.20 -7.97
N TYR A 246 9.70 -32.82 -8.20
CA TYR A 246 9.18 -33.05 -9.56
C TYR A 246 8.89 -31.74 -10.33
N GLY A 247 8.66 -30.64 -9.64
CA GLY A 247 8.47 -29.32 -10.25
C GLY A 247 9.76 -28.75 -10.87
N LEU A 248 10.92 -29.25 -10.48
CA LEU A 248 12.25 -28.87 -11.03
C LEU A 248 12.63 -29.74 -12.26
N GLY A 249 11.83 -30.75 -12.59
CA GLY A 249 12.08 -31.64 -13.71
C GLY A 249 11.60 -31.12 -15.05
N PHE A 250 11.56 -32.01 -16.03
CA PHE A 250 11.11 -31.67 -17.37
C PHE A 250 9.59 -31.43 -17.44
N TRP A 251 9.20 -30.31 -18.04
CA TRP A 251 7.80 -29.94 -18.28
C TRP A 251 7.46 -30.15 -19.74
N GLN A 252 6.63 -31.19 -20.01
CA GLN A 252 6.10 -31.46 -21.33
C GLN A 252 5.07 -30.41 -21.71
N CYS A 253 5.30 -29.72 -22.84
CA CYS A 253 4.35 -28.79 -23.43
C CYS A 253 4.12 -29.10 -24.91
N LYS A 254 2.91 -28.94 -25.36
CA LYS A 254 2.49 -28.94 -26.74
C LYS A 254 1.48 -27.82 -26.96
N LEU A 255 1.57 -27.08 -28.06
CA LEU A 255 0.74 -25.91 -28.31
C LEU A 255 -0.75 -26.17 -28.09
N ARG A 256 -1.23 -27.41 -28.46
CA ARG A 256 -2.53 -27.88 -27.98
C ARG A 256 -2.62 -29.41 -28.01
N TYR A 257 -3.36 -29.92 -27.02
CA TYR A 257 -3.86 -31.29 -27.01
C TYR A 257 -5.35 -31.23 -27.34
N TYR A 258 -5.78 -32.00 -28.33
CA TYR A 258 -7.16 -31.94 -28.81
C TYR A 258 -8.15 -32.75 -28.01
N ASN A 259 -7.67 -33.82 -27.29
CA ASN A 259 -8.47 -34.68 -26.47
C ASN A 259 -7.65 -35.36 -25.37
N GLN A 260 -8.34 -36.02 -24.45
CA GLN A 260 -7.75 -36.73 -23.31
C GLN A 260 -6.75 -37.80 -23.75
N GLU A 261 -7.07 -38.54 -24.83
CA GLU A 261 -6.24 -39.64 -25.32
C GLU A 261 -4.84 -39.16 -25.74
N GLN A 262 -4.74 -38.00 -26.37
CA GLN A 262 -3.42 -37.42 -26.71
C GLN A 262 -2.58 -37.11 -25.47
N VAL A 263 -3.17 -36.58 -24.41
CA VAL A 263 -2.46 -36.31 -23.14
C VAL A 263 -1.97 -37.62 -22.52
N LEU A 264 -2.86 -38.60 -22.43
CA LEU A 264 -2.52 -39.92 -21.87
C LEU A 264 -1.42 -40.63 -22.66
N ASN A 265 -1.48 -40.55 -23.99
CA ASN A 265 -0.47 -41.19 -24.85
C ASN A 265 0.90 -40.57 -24.69
N VAL A 266 1.00 -39.25 -24.51
CA VAL A 266 2.26 -38.59 -24.19
C VAL A 266 2.82 -39.12 -22.85
N ALA A 267 2.00 -39.16 -21.81
CA ALA A 267 2.44 -39.69 -20.51
C ALA A 267 2.88 -41.17 -20.58
N ARG A 268 2.12 -42.00 -21.29
CA ARG A 268 2.45 -43.44 -21.50
C ARG A 268 3.78 -43.60 -22.26
N GLU A 269 4.03 -42.77 -23.27
CA GLU A 269 5.25 -42.83 -24.07
C GLU A 269 6.47 -42.40 -23.26
N TYR A 270 6.38 -41.35 -22.45
CA TYR A 270 7.45 -41.00 -21.51
C TYR A 270 7.76 -42.13 -20.53
N LYS A 271 6.70 -42.71 -19.92
CA LYS A 271 6.88 -43.86 -19.00
C LYS A 271 7.54 -45.06 -19.65
N LYS A 272 7.25 -45.33 -20.93
CA LYS A 272 7.83 -46.43 -21.71
C LYS A 272 9.32 -46.22 -21.99
N ARG A 273 9.73 -44.95 -22.14
CA ARG A 273 11.12 -44.59 -22.49
C ARG A 273 12.01 -44.39 -21.27
N GLY A 274 11.52 -44.34 -20.08
CA GLY A 274 12.20 -44.08 -18.83
C GLY A 274 12.16 -42.60 -18.49
#